data_77042981134241165d0da968e722293e
#
_entry.id   77042981134241165d0da968e722293e
#
_cell.length_a   1.000
_cell.length_b   1.000
_cell.length_c   1.000
_cell.angle_alpha   90.00
_cell.angle_beta   90.00
_cell.angle_gamma   90.00
#
_symmetry.space_group_name_H-M   'P 1'
#
loop_
_entity.id
_entity.type
_entity.pdbx_description
1 polymer ?
#
loop_
_entity_poly.entity_id
_entity_poly.type
_entity_poly.pdbx_seq_one_letter_code
_entity_poly.pdbx_strand_id
1 'polypeptide(L)'
;LSERSAFANAVKDAGLVWIGPSAHAIDEMGDKISARRAMIEAGVPVIPGEELPLDQPDDMVDELVRAATRVGYPLLLKASAGGGGKGMRVVREPRNLQREYAAASREATTSFGDGTVYVERMLEKSRHVEVQVLCDSHGNAVHLFERECSIQRRHQKVVEEAPSPVLDEQTRMSMGEAAVNAARAVDYEGAGTVEFLLAEDGDFHFLEMNTRLQVEHPITECISGTDLVVEQIRVAAGLKLPFTQDDLSIRGHAIEVRIYAEDPSNGFLPAIGPLALFRPPSGPGIRLDTGVREGDEARIDFDPMLAKLIVHAPNRDAAIRRMKRACEDFVLLGVTTNLGFLCDIMGHTAYHAGDTTTDFIEVNWPEGWTQKTSDIAPFVAAAAEQFGLSRKTALVETSEGRGS
;
A
#
# COMPACT_ATOMS: atom_id res chain seq x y z
N LEU A 1 12.32 4.16 -10.18
CA LEU A 1 13.78 3.93 -10.30
C LEU A 1 14.24 2.82 -9.34
N SER A 2 13.71 2.74 -8.12
CA SER A 2 14.10 1.75 -7.10
C SER A 2 13.88 0.29 -7.52
N GLU A 3 12.96 0.02 -8.43
CA GLU A 3 12.66 -1.31 -8.97
C GLU A 3 13.09 -1.43 -10.46
N ARG A 4 14.23 -0.82 -10.78
CA ARG A 4 14.85 -0.89 -12.12
C ARG A 4 16.28 -1.38 -12.01
N SER A 5 16.52 -2.61 -12.43
CA SER A 5 17.85 -3.24 -12.42
C SER A 5 18.91 -2.43 -13.18
N ALA A 6 18.53 -1.83 -14.31
CA ALA A 6 19.41 -0.96 -15.08
C ALA A 6 19.85 0.27 -14.27
N PHE A 7 18.99 0.83 -13.41
CA PHE A 7 19.36 1.94 -12.54
C PHE A 7 20.29 1.49 -11.41
N ALA A 8 20.01 0.33 -10.79
CA ALA A 8 20.89 -0.24 -9.78
C ALA A 8 22.31 -0.50 -10.33
N ASN A 9 22.41 -1.04 -11.55
CA ASN A 9 23.66 -1.24 -12.23
C ASN A 9 24.38 0.10 -12.52
N ALA A 10 23.65 1.09 -13.05
CA ALA A 10 24.24 2.41 -13.34
C ALA A 10 24.80 3.11 -12.09
N VAL A 11 24.15 2.95 -10.92
CA VAL A 11 24.67 3.46 -9.64
C VAL A 11 25.98 2.77 -9.27
N LYS A 12 26.05 1.43 -9.39
CA LYS A 12 27.26 0.65 -9.12
C LYS A 12 28.39 0.98 -10.10
N ASP A 13 28.07 1.11 -11.38
CA ASP A 13 29.05 1.46 -12.43
C ASP A 13 29.63 2.86 -12.24
N ALA A 14 28.87 3.77 -11.63
CA ALA A 14 29.33 5.11 -11.23
C ALA A 14 30.22 5.08 -9.96
N GLY A 15 30.50 3.91 -9.38
CA GLY A 15 31.30 3.75 -8.16
C GLY A 15 30.57 4.18 -6.88
N LEU A 16 29.25 4.28 -6.93
CA LEU A 16 28.39 4.60 -5.78
C LEU A 16 27.88 3.32 -5.11
N VAL A 17 27.56 3.42 -3.82
CA VAL A 17 26.93 2.34 -3.09
C VAL A 17 25.43 2.34 -3.38
N TRP A 18 24.95 1.22 -3.91
CA TRP A 18 23.51 0.97 -4.08
C TRP A 18 22.90 0.51 -2.76
N ILE A 19 21.90 1.22 -2.26
CA ILE A 19 21.12 0.82 -1.06
C ILE A 19 19.88 0.11 -1.53
N GLY A 20 19.91 -1.21 -1.55
CA GLY A 20 18.81 -2.06 -2.01
C GLY A 20 19.31 -3.42 -2.51
N PRO A 21 18.40 -4.26 -3.04
CA PRO A 21 18.73 -5.59 -3.53
C PRO A 21 19.58 -5.55 -4.81
N SER A 22 20.09 -6.71 -5.18
CA SER A 22 20.85 -6.89 -6.43
C SER A 22 19.97 -6.62 -7.66
N ALA A 23 20.60 -6.26 -8.79
CA ALA A 23 19.89 -6.13 -10.06
C ALA A 23 19.19 -7.44 -10.45
N HIS A 24 19.80 -8.60 -10.15
CA HIS A 24 19.21 -9.92 -10.37
C HIS A 24 17.91 -10.10 -9.57
N ALA A 25 17.91 -9.80 -8.26
CA ALA A 25 16.71 -9.91 -7.43
C ALA A 25 15.59 -8.96 -7.90
N ILE A 26 15.95 -7.76 -8.40
CA ILE A 26 14.97 -6.82 -8.97
C ILE A 26 14.34 -7.40 -10.25
N ASP A 27 15.13 -7.95 -11.15
CA ASP A 27 14.63 -8.53 -12.41
C ASP A 27 13.80 -9.78 -12.17
N GLU A 28 14.27 -10.70 -11.31
CA GLU A 28 13.60 -11.95 -10.99
C GLU A 28 12.22 -11.71 -10.35
N MET A 29 12.15 -10.79 -9.40
CA MET A 29 10.89 -10.44 -8.72
C MET A 29 10.01 -9.46 -9.52
N GLY A 30 10.58 -8.76 -10.49
CA GLY A 30 9.85 -7.84 -11.38
C GLY A 30 9.05 -8.52 -12.47
N ASP A 31 9.39 -9.76 -12.86
CA ASP A 31 8.62 -10.60 -13.77
C ASP A 31 7.75 -11.58 -12.98
N LYS A 32 6.43 -11.50 -13.15
CA LYS A 32 5.49 -12.31 -12.36
C LYS A 32 5.61 -13.82 -12.60
N ILE A 33 6.02 -14.22 -13.79
CA ILE A 33 6.19 -15.64 -14.14
C ILE A 33 7.47 -16.16 -13.50
N SER A 34 8.58 -15.42 -13.62
CA SER A 34 9.86 -15.76 -12.98
C SER A 34 9.72 -15.81 -11.47
N ALA A 35 9.12 -14.77 -10.86
CA ALA A 35 8.86 -14.73 -9.44
C ALA A 35 8.02 -15.94 -8.97
N ARG A 36 6.95 -16.27 -9.70
CA ARG A 36 6.10 -17.42 -9.39
C ARG A 36 6.88 -18.74 -9.42
N ARG A 37 7.74 -18.94 -10.42
CA ARG A 37 8.58 -20.14 -10.53
C ARG A 37 9.56 -20.24 -9.36
N ALA A 38 10.26 -19.16 -9.07
CA ALA A 38 11.18 -19.08 -7.92
C ALA A 38 10.46 -19.40 -6.59
N MET A 39 9.23 -18.90 -6.42
CA MET A 39 8.42 -19.18 -5.22
C MET A 39 8.03 -20.66 -5.12
N ILE A 40 7.61 -21.29 -6.21
CA ILE A 40 7.30 -22.73 -6.24
C ILE A 40 8.53 -23.55 -5.84
N GLU A 41 9.70 -23.24 -6.41
CA GLU A 41 10.96 -23.93 -6.10
C GLU A 41 11.39 -23.72 -4.65
N ALA A 42 11.10 -22.54 -4.08
CA ALA A 42 11.37 -22.23 -2.68
C ALA A 42 10.33 -22.81 -1.69
N GLY A 43 9.29 -23.50 -2.19
CA GLY A 43 8.22 -24.03 -1.36
C GLY A 43 7.28 -22.99 -0.77
N VAL A 44 7.26 -21.77 -1.33
CA VAL A 44 6.34 -20.69 -0.96
C VAL A 44 4.99 -20.94 -1.62
N PRO A 45 3.86 -20.92 -0.89
CA PRO A 45 2.54 -21.10 -1.46
C PRO A 45 2.23 -20.04 -2.52
N VAL A 46 1.79 -20.45 -3.71
CA VAL A 46 1.39 -19.55 -4.79
C VAL A 46 -0.08 -19.78 -5.15
N ILE A 47 -0.77 -18.75 -5.64
CA ILE A 47 -2.15 -18.90 -6.11
C ILE A 47 -2.18 -19.91 -7.25
N PRO A 48 -3.11 -20.89 -7.26
CA PRO A 48 -3.25 -21.82 -8.36
C PRO A 48 -3.38 -21.11 -9.71
N GLY A 49 -2.51 -21.42 -10.66
CA GLY A 49 -2.50 -20.73 -11.95
C GLY A 49 -1.58 -21.43 -12.94
N GLU A 50 -1.71 -21.09 -14.20
CA GLU A 50 -0.99 -21.69 -15.30
C GLU A 50 -0.48 -20.66 -16.30
N GLU A 51 0.74 -20.88 -16.74
CA GLU A 51 1.34 -20.16 -17.86
C GLU A 51 0.84 -20.72 -19.19
N LEU A 52 0.64 -19.86 -20.16
CA LEU A 52 0.24 -20.29 -21.49
C LEU A 52 1.48 -20.38 -22.39
N PRO A 53 1.65 -21.46 -23.18
CA PRO A 53 2.76 -21.60 -24.10
C PRO A 53 2.67 -20.52 -25.19
N LEU A 54 3.74 -19.76 -25.37
CA LEU A 54 3.80 -18.66 -26.36
C LEU A 54 4.20 -19.12 -27.76
N ASP A 55 4.71 -20.35 -27.88
CA ASP A 55 5.34 -20.88 -29.06
C ASP A 55 4.40 -21.67 -30.00
N GLN A 56 3.12 -21.82 -29.64
CA GLN A 56 2.12 -22.56 -30.39
C GLN A 56 0.84 -21.74 -30.65
N PRO A 57 0.87 -20.75 -31.55
CA PRO A 57 -0.28 -19.89 -31.81
C PRO A 57 -1.56 -20.60 -32.28
N ASP A 58 -1.42 -21.69 -33.01
CA ASP A 58 -2.55 -22.43 -33.60
C ASP A 58 -3.35 -23.21 -32.52
N ASP A 59 -2.70 -23.63 -31.44
CA ASP A 59 -3.32 -24.35 -30.31
C ASP A 59 -3.63 -23.44 -29.09
N MET A 60 -3.34 -22.15 -29.17
CA MET A 60 -3.46 -21.20 -28.06
C MET A 60 -4.85 -21.18 -27.43
N VAL A 61 -5.91 -21.23 -28.25
CA VAL A 61 -7.29 -21.18 -27.76
C VAL A 61 -7.62 -22.44 -26.95
N ASP A 62 -7.20 -23.60 -27.44
CA ASP A 62 -7.47 -24.87 -26.78
C ASP A 62 -6.67 -25.00 -25.49
N GLU A 63 -5.41 -24.50 -25.46
CA GLU A 63 -4.59 -24.50 -24.25
C GLU A 63 -5.14 -23.49 -23.21
N LEU A 64 -5.58 -22.33 -23.65
CA LEU A 64 -6.26 -21.36 -22.77
C LEU A 64 -7.50 -21.98 -22.12
N VAL A 65 -8.31 -22.71 -22.86
CA VAL A 65 -9.51 -23.38 -22.33
C VAL A 65 -9.12 -24.51 -21.38
N ARG A 66 -8.07 -25.30 -21.69
CA ARG A 66 -7.56 -26.33 -20.79
C ARG A 66 -7.02 -25.75 -19.49
N ALA A 67 -6.19 -24.71 -19.56
CA ALA A 67 -5.64 -24.01 -18.40
C ALA A 67 -6.77 -23.42 -17.52
N ALA A 68 -7.72 -22.71 -18.13
CA ALA A 68 -8.86 -22.15 -17.43
C ALA A 68 -9.73 -23.23 -16.74
N THR A 69 -9.85 -24.42 -17.35
CA THR A 69 -10.60 -25.55 -16.77
C THR A 69 -9.87 -26.16 -15.57
N ARG A 70 -8.53 -26.25 -15.61
CA ARG A 70 -7.72 -26.76 -14.49
C ARG A 70 -7.69 -25.77 -13.32
N VAL A 71 -7.53 -24.48 -13.62
CA VAL A 71 -7.52 -23.41 -12.61
C VAL A 71 -8.89 -23.20 -11.97
N GLY A 72 -9.96 -23.31 -12.75
CA GLY A 72 -11.34 -23.11 -12.32
C GLY A 72 -11.79 -21.64 -12.36
N TYR A 73 -13.11 -21.42 -12.30
CA TYR A 73 -13.74 -20.11 -12.31
C TYR A 73 -14.25 -19.73 -10.90
N PRO A 74 -14.26 -18.43 -10.57
CA PRO A 74 -13.77 -17.30 -11.32
C PRO A 74 -12.23 -17.30 -11.42
N LEU A 75 -11.69 -16.75 -12.52
CA LEU A 75 -10.26 -16.63 -12.72
C LEU A 75 -9.84 -15.22 -13.13
N LEU A 76 -8.55 -14.94 -13.00
CA LEU A 76 -7.89 -13.74 -13.45
C LEU A 76 -6.98 -14.06 -14.65
N LEU A 77 -7.04 -13.23 -15.66
CA LEU A 77 -6.04 -13.12 -16.70
C LEU A 77 -5.10 -12.00 -16.32
N LYS A 78 -3.81 -12.29 -16.17
CA LYS A 78 -2.79 -11.33 -15.73
C LYS A 78 -1.68 -11.21 -16.75
N ALA A 79 -1.29 -9.97 -17.09
CA ALA A 79 -0.07 -9.73 -17.85
C ALA A 79 1.16 -10.17 -17.02
N SER A 80 2.12 -10.82 -17.67
CA SER A 80 3.40 -11.21 -17.07
C SER A 80 4.20 -9.98 -16.61
N ALA A 81 4.30 -8.98 -17.48
CA ALA A 81 4.96 -7.73 -17.18
C ALA A 81 4.00 -6.71 -16.54
N GLY A 82 4.53 -5.82 -15.67
CA GLY A 82 3.80 -4.69 -15.11
C GLY A 82 3.22 -4.94 -13.71
N GLY A 83 2.65 -3.88 -13.11
CA GLY A 83 2.12 -3.86 -11.74
C GLY A 83 0.91 -2.92 -11.60
N GLY A 84 0.39 -2.78 -10.37
CA GLY A 84 -0.70 -1.86 -10.07
C GLY A 84 -2.04 -2.20 -10.71
N GLY A 85 -2.30 -3.50 -11.01
CA GLY A 85 -3.58 -3.95 -11.56
C GLY A 85 -3.79 -3.72 -13.05
N LYS A 86 -2.84 -3.14 -13.76
CA LYS A 86 -2.92 -2.97 -15.23
C LYS A 86 -2.73 -4.32 -15.93
N GLY A 87 -3.53 -4.58 -16.97
CA GLY A 87 -3.49 -5.85 -17.70
C GLY A 87 -4.12 -7.02 -16.93
N MET A 88 -4.95 -6.76 -15.92
CA MET A 88 -5.74 -7.77 -15.23
C MET A 88 -7.19 -7.75 -15.67
N ARG A 89 -7.76 -8.96 -15.91
CA ARG A 89 -9.17 -9.13 -16.28
C ARG A 89 -9.79 -10.30 -15.55
N VAL A 90 -10.96 -10.06 -14.95
CA VAL A 90 -11.75 -11.10 -14.28
C VAL A 90 -12.56 -11.85 -15.32
N VAL A 91 -12.50 -13.18 -15.30
CA VAL A 91 -13.35 -14.05 -16.09
C VAL A 91 -14.18 -14.92 -15.16
N ARG A 92 -15.48 -14.64 -15.10
CA ARG A 92 -16.43 -15.40 -14.27
C ARG A 92 -17.08 -16.58 -14.99
N GLU A 93 -17.15 -16.51 -16.32
CA GLU A 93 -17.85 -17.48 -17.14
C GLU A 93 -17.01 -17.89 -18.37
N PRO A 94 -16.97 -19.19 -18.71
CA PRO A 94 -16.19 -19.72 -19.83
C PRO A 94 -16.42 -18.99 -21.17
N ARG A 95 -17.67 -18.59 -21.45
CA ARG A 95 -18.03 -17.89 -22.69
C ARG A 95 -17.31 -16.57 -22.92
N ASN A 96 -16.77 -15.95 -21.87
CA ASN A 96 -16.09 -14.66 -21.94
C ASN A 96 -14.56 -14.81 -22.09
N LEU A 97 -14.01 -16.02 -21.86
CA LEU A 97 -12.59 -16.28 -21.72
C LEU A 97 -11.74 -15.74 -22.89
N GLN A 98 -12.09 -16.13 -24.12
CA GLN A 98 -11.31 -15.73 -25.30
C GLN A 98 -11.33 -14.22 -25.56
N ARG A 99 -12.49 -13.59 -25.37
CA ARG A 99 -12.64 -12.14 -25.53
C ARG A 99 -11.78 -11.39 -24.52
N GLU A 100 -11.85 -11.78 -23.25
CA GLU A 100 -11.09 -11.14 -22.17
C GLU A 100 -9.57 -11.41 -22.32
N TYR A 101 -9.17 -12.60 -22.75
CA TYR A 101 -7.77 -12.90 -23.05
C TYR A 101 -7.22 -12.00 -24.17
N ALA A 102 -7.91 -11.91 -25.30
CA ALA A 102 -7.49 -11.05 -26.40
C ALA A 102 -7.40 -9.57 -25.99
N ALA A 103 -8.29 -9.13 -25.09
CA ALA A 103 -8.26 -7.76 -24.57
C ALA A 103 -7.09 -7.56 -23.59
N ALA A 104 -6.82 -8.50 -22.69
CA ALA A 104 -5.70 -8.46 -21.75
C ALA A 104 -4.35 -8.44 -22.47
N SER A 105 -4.17 -9.32 -23.46
CA SER A 105 -2.93 -9.40 -24.25
C SER A 105 -2.65 -8.13 -25.06
N ARG A 106 -3.68 -7.52 -25.69
CA ARG A 106 -3.52 -6.23 -26.38
C ARG A 106 -3.16 -5.09 -25.42
N GLU A 107 -3.80 -5.03 -24.24
CA GLU A 107 -3.50 -4.04 -23.22
C GLU A 107 -2.08 -4.20 -22.70
N ALA A 108 -1.64 -5.43 -22.42
CA ALA A 108 -0.29 -5.75 -21.99
C ALA A 108 0.75 -5.34 -23.04
N THR A 109 0.55 -5.68 -24.31
CA THR A 109 1.42 -5.27 -25.42
C THR A 109 1.53 -3.75 -25.52
N THR A 110 0.41 -3.03 -25.41
CA THR A 110 0.40 -1.57 -25.52
C THR A 110 1.09 -0.90 -24.35
N SER A 111 0.90 -1.43 -23.13
CA SER A 111 1.38 -0.80 -21.90
C SER A 111 2.81 -1.19 -21.54
N PHE A 112 3.24 -2.40 -21.87
CA PHE A 112 4.49 -2.99 -21.40
C PHE A 112 5.39 -3.49 -22.54
N GLY A 113 4.90 -3.55 -23.78
CA GLY A 113 5.64 -4.08 -24.93
C GLY A 113 5.63 -5.62 -25.02
N ASP A 114 5.02 -6.28 -24.05
CA ASP A 114 4.88 -7.76 -23.98
C ASP A 114 3.42 -8.13 -23.77
N GLY A 115 2.89 -8.97 -24.65
CA GLY A 115 1.49 -9.44 -24.62
C GLY A 115 1.27 -10.74 -23.86
N THR A 116 2.29 -11.24 -23.15
CA THR A 116 2.22 -12.49 -22.38
C THR A 116 1.22 -12.35 -21.24
N VAL A 117 0.26 -13.30 -21.22
CA VAL A 117 -0.80 -13.38 -20.19
C VAL A 117 -0.83 -14.79 -19.65
N TYR A 118 -0.96 -14.92 -18.33
CA TYR A 118 -1.18 -16.20 -17.64
C TYR A 118 -2.54 -16.22 -16.94
N VAL A 119 -3.00 -17.43 -16.61
CA VAL A 119 -4.29 -17.69 -15.97
C VAL A 119 -4.05 -17.96 -14.48
N GLU A 120 -4.81 -17.33 -13.60
CA GLU A 120 -4.70 -17.53 -12.16
C GLU A 120 -6.10 -17.59 -11.52
N ARG A 121 -6.27 -18.41 -10.48
CA ARG A 121 -7.53 -18.46 -9.72
C ARG A 121 -7.81 -17.11 -9.07
N MET A 122 -9.04 -16.63 -9.19
CA MET A 122 -9.47 -15.46 -8.44
C MET A 122 -9.84 -15.88 -7.02
N LEU A 123 -9.16 -15.31 -6.04
CA LEU A 123 -9.54 -15.42 -4.64
C LEU A 123 -10.53 -14.32 -4.32
N GLU A 124 -11.80 -14.70 -4.09
CA GLU A 124 -12.83 -13.77 -3.66
C GLU A 124 -12.71 -13.52 -2.15
N LYS A 125 -13.08 -12.32 -1.69
CA LYS A 125 -13.03 -11.94 -0.27
C LYS A 125 -11.68 -12.22 0.42
N SER A 126 -10.60 -12.04 -0.31
CA SER A 126 -9.27 -12.20 0.24
C SER A 126 -8.83 -10.96 1.02
N ARG A 127 -7.85 -11.16 1.91
CA ARG A 127 -7.14 -10.08 2.58
C ARG A 127 -5.78 -9.89 1.94
N HIS A 128 -5.32 -8.66 1.93
CA HIS A 128 -3.97 -8.32 1.53
C HIS A 128 -3.11 -8.20 2.78
N VAL A 129 -2.31 -9.21 3.05
CA VAL A 129 -1.37 -9.25 4.16
C VAL A 129 0.04 -9.34 3.61
N GLU A 130 0.93 -8.53 4.13
CA GLU A 130 2.30 -8.48 3.65
C GLU A 130 3.29 -8.64 4.79
N VAL A 131 4.47 -9.19 4.50
CA VAL A 131 5.51 -9.44 5.49
C VAL A 131 6.75 -8.64 5.16
N GLN A 132 7.21 -7.82 6.11
CA GLN A 132 8.47 -7.10 6.00
C GLN A 132 9.64 -8.06 6.18
N VAL A 133 10.53 -8.12 5.21
CA VAL A 133 11.81 -8.85 5.34
C VAL A 133 12.98 -7.88 5.41
N LEU A 134 14.05 -8.30 6.06
CA LEU A 134 15.33 -7.61 6.11
C LEU A 134 16.45 -8.64 6.02
N CYS A 135 17.34 -8.45 5.04
CA CYS A 135 18.40 -9.40 4.72
C CYS A 135 19.74 -8.66 4.61
N ASP A 136 20.82 -9.31 5.02
CA ASP A 136 22.19 -8.81 4.84
C ASP A 136 22.99 -9.63 3.82
N SER A 137 24.13 -9.08 3.39
CA SER A 137 25.04 -9.75 2.44
C SER A 137 25.81 -10.95 3.02
N HIS A 138 25.55 -11.32 4.29
CA HIS A 138 26.17 -12.43 5.00
C HIS A 138 25.26 -13.66 5.11
N GLY A 139 24.07 -13.62 4.49
CA GLY A 139 23.10 -14.70 4.50
C GLY A 139 22.13 -14.69 5.67
N ASN A 140 22.16 -13.65 6.53
CA ASN A 140 21.16 -13.49 7.56
C ASN A 140 19.90 -12.86 6.96
N ALA A 141 18.74 -13.44 7.25
CA ALA A 141 17.44 -12.97 6.81
C ALA A 141 16.42 -13.15 7.93
N VAL A 142 15.67 -12.12 8.22
CA VAL A 142 14.61 -12.09 9.23
C VAL A 142 13.33 -11.48 8.65
N HIS A 143 12.20 -11.82 9.27
CA HIS A 143 10.96 -11.08 9.04
C HIS A 143 10.64 -10.19 10.25
N LEU A 144 10.10 -9.01 9.99
CA LEU A 144 9.69 -8.05 11.01
C LEU A 144 8.16 -7.98 11.13
N PHE A 145 7.55 -9.16 11.08
CA PHE A 145 6.11 -9.38 11.15
C PHE A 145 5.35 -8.82 9.94
N GLU A 146 4.02 -8.95 10.03
CA GLU A 146 3.10 -8.61 8.95
C GLU A 146 2.44 -7.24 9.13
N ARG A 147 1.91 -6.76 8.01
CA ARG A 147 0.99 -5.62 7.92
C ARG A 147 -0.29 -6.07 7.22
N GLU A 148 -1.42 -5.65 7.72
CA GLU A 148 -2.73 -5.79 7.10
C GLU A 148 -3.01 -4.59 6.21
N CYS A 149 -3.17 -4.79 4.92
CA CYS A 149 -3.28 -3.75 3.91
C CYS A 149 -4.52 -3.90 3.02
N SER A 150 -5.57 -4.55 3.50
CA SER A 150 -6.77 -4.88 2.71
C SER A 150 -7.62 -3.66 2.36
N ILE A 151 -7.60 -2.59 3.17
CA ILE A 151 -8.39 -1.40 2.87
C ILE A 151 -7.70 -0.61 1.75
N GLN A 152 -8.18 -0.83 0.55
CA GLN A 152 -7.61 -0.30 -0.70
C GLN A 152 -8.70 0.33 -1.55
N ARG A 153 -8.29 1.23 -2.43
CA ARG A 153 -9.12 1.77 -3.49
C ARG A 153 -8.40 1.58 -4.83
N ARG A 154 -8.98 0.82 -5.74
CA ARG A 154 -8.37 0.52 -7.06
C ARG A 154 -6.93 0.00 -6.92
N HIS A 155 -6.70 -0.93 -6.00
CA HIS A 155 -5.39 -1.51 -5.65
C HIS A 155 -4.39 -0.52 -5.02
N GLN A 156 -4.86 0.64 -4.57
CA GLN A 156 -4.05 1.60 -3.83
C GLN A 156 -4.43 1.54 -2.35
N LYS A 157 -3.47 1.22 -1.50
CA LYS A 157 -3.65 1.13 -0.05
C LYS A 157 -4.07 2.48 0.53
N VAL A 158 -4.98 2.48 1.49
CA VAL A 158 -5.54 3.69 2.12
C VAL A 158 -5.35 3.66 3.63
N VAL A 159 -5.54 2.47 4.23
CA VAL A 159 -5.33 2.20 5.66
C VAL A 159 -4.52 0.92 5.79
N GLU A 160 -3.47 0.98 6.59
CA GLU A 160 -2.61 -0.14 6.93
C GLU A 160 -2.53 -0.29 8.45
N GLU A 161 -2.49 -1.52 8.96
CA GLU A 161 -2.29 -1.78 10.39
C GLU A 161 -1.31 -2.93 10.63
N ALA A 162 -0.64 -2.91 11.76
CA ALA A 162 0.27 -3.96 12.21
C ALA A 162 0.17 -4.16 13.73
N PRO A 163 0.11 -5.42 14.22
CA PRO A 163 -0.04 -6.64 13.42
C PRO A 163 -1.46 -6.81 12.84
N SER A 164 -1.65 -7.76 11.92
CA SER A 164 -2.98 -8.11 11.40
C SER A 164 -3.89 -8.61 12.53
N PRO A 165 -5.15 -8.12 12.62
CA PRO A 165 -6.08 -8.53 13.67
C PRO A 165 -6.62 -9.95 13.52
N VAL A 166 -6.38 -10.60 12.38
CA VAL A 166 -6.98 -11.90 12.06
C VAL A 166 -5.97 -13.05 12.06
N LEU A 167 -4.68 -12.78 12.08
CA LEU A 167 -3.66 -13.82 12.12
C LEU A 167 -3.46 -14.34 13.55
N ASP A 168 -3.59 -15.65 13.69
CA ASP A 168 -3.06 -16.33 14.86
C ASP A 168 -1.52 -16.45 14.78
N GLU A 169 -0.91 -16.88 15.88
CA GLU A 169 0.55 -16.96 15.97
C GLU A 169 1.13 -17.98 14.98
N GLN A 170 0.43 -19.10 14.75
CA GLN A 170 0.90 -20.14 13.85
C GLN A 170 0.92 -19.64 12.40
N THR A 171 -0.15 -19.01 11.94
CA THR A 171 -0.24 -18.46 10.59
C THR A 171 0.77 -17.34 10.40
N ARG A 172 0.93 -16.45 11.39
CA ARG A 172 1.95 -15.39 11.39
C ARG A 172 3.35 -15.94 11.19
N MET A 173 3.73 -16.97 11.95
CA MET A 173 5.05 -17.61 11.84
C MET A 173 5.21 -18.27 10.47
N SER A 174 4.22 -19.00 10.00
CA SER A 174 4.27 -19.66 8.68
C SER A 174 4.41 -18.67 7.54
N MET A 175 3.69 -17.54 7.57
CA MET A 175 3.83 -16.46 6.59
C MET A 175 5.21 -15.78 6.67
N GLY A 176 5.71 -15.57 7.90
CA GLY A 176 7.05 -15.04 8.14
C GLY A 176 8.15 -15.92 7.54
N GLU A 177 8.08 -17.22 7.78
CA GLU A 177 9.01 -18.21 7.21
C GLU A 177 8.92 -18.26 5.67
N ALA A 178 7.72 -18.23 5.12
CA ALA A 178 7.51 -18.19 3.67
C ALA A 178 8.13 -16.93 3.06
N ALA A 179 7.99 -15.77 3.71
CA ALA A 179 8.59 -14.52 3.26
C ALA A 179 10.13 -14.54 3.32
N VAL A 180 10.70 -15.10 4.36
CA VAL A 180 12.17 -15.30 4.47
C VAL A 180 12.67 -16.25 3.40
N ASN A 181 11.94 -17.34 3.12
CA ASN A 181 12.30 -18.29 2.07
C ASN A 181 12.22 -17.63 0.67
N ALA A 182 11.20 -16.80 0.43
CA ALA A 182 11.09 -16.01 -0.80
C ALA A 182 12.30 -15.08 -0.99
N ALA A 183 12.71 -14.36 0.06
CA ALA A 183 13.88 -13.49 0.00
C ALA A 183 15.18 -14.27 -0.23
N ARG A 184 15.36 -15.43 0.42
CA ARG A 184 16.55 -16.28 0.23
C ARG A 184 16.64 -16.85 -1.19
N ALA A 185 15.50 -17.18 -1.81
CA ALA A 185 15.47 -17.75 -3.16
C ALA A 185 16.11 -16.85 -4.23
N VAL A 186 16.20 -15.54 -3.96
CA VAL A 186 16.75 -14.54 -4.88
C VAL A 186 17.96 -13.80 -4.32
N ASP A 187 18.59 -14.34 -3.28
CA ASP A 187 19.74 -13.71 -2.60
C ASP A 187 19.46 -12.23 -2.28
N TYR A 188 18.31 -11.97 -1.65
CA TYR A 188 17.84 -10.62 -1.38
C TYR A 188 18.71 -9.92 -0.34
N GLU A 189 18.98 -8.62 -0.56
CA GLU A 189 19.69 -7.74 0.36
C GLU A 189 18.87 -6.47 0.64
N GLY A 190 18.91 -5.99 1.88
CA GLY A 190 18.19 -4.81 2.33
C GLY A 190 16.77 -5.10 2.80
N ALA A 191 15.96 -4.05 2.89
CA ALA A 191 14.55 -4.14 3.25
C ALA A 191 13.71 -4.45 2.01
N GLY A 192 12.85 -5.46 2.10
CA GLY A 192 11.88 -5.85 1.08
C GLY A 192 10.58 -6.28 1.72
N THR A 193 9.54 -6.41 0.92
CA THR A 193 8.22 -6.84 1.39
C THR A 193 7.68 -7.92 0.49
N VAL A 194 7.24 -9.02 1.10
CA VAL A 194 6.54 -10.11 0.42
C VAL A 194 5.05 -9.96 0.67
N GLU A 195 4.29 -9.75 -0.39
CA GLU A 195 2.84 -9.58 -0.33
C GLU A 195 2.14 -10.92 -0.55
N PHE A 196 1.11 -11.18 0.26
CA PHE A 196 0.29 -12.38 0.22
C PHE A 196 -1.19 -12.03 0.14
N LEU A 197 -1.97 -12.91 -0.50
CA LEU A 197 -3.41 -12.94 -0.33
C LEU A 197 -3.76 -14.05 0.68
N LEU A 198 -4.44 -13.66 1.76
CA LEU A 198 -4.99 -14.57 2.76
C LEU A 198 -6.46 -14.82 2.41
N ALA A 199 -6.81 -16.07 2.16
CA ALA A 199 -8.16 -16.51 1.84
C ALA A 199 -9.02 -16.71 3.11
N GLU A 200 -10.34 -16.83 2.94
CA GLU A 200 -11.29 -17.01 4.08
C GLU A 200 -11.05 -18.32 4.87
N ASP A 201 -10.50 -19.34 4.24
CA ASP A 201 -10.16 -20.63 4.87
C ASP A 201 -8.86 -20.59 5.67
N GLY A 202 -8.12 -19.48 5.64
CA GLY A 202 -6.86 -19.29 6.33
C GLY A 202 -5.62 -19.63 5.49
N ASP A 203 -5.81 -20.14 4.29
CA ASP A 203 -4.71 -20.38 3.36
C ASP A 203 -4.17 -19.04 2.82
N PHE A 204 -2.85 -18.91 2.76
CA PHE A 204 -2.20 -17.73 2.20
C PHE A 204 -1.39 -18.07 0.97
N HIS A 205 -1.31 -17.15 0.03
CA HIS A 205 -0.64 -17.33 -1.24
C HIS A 205 0.18 -16.09 -1.62
N PHE A 206 1.39 -16.31 -2.10
CA PHE A 206 2.26 -15.28 -2.63
C PHE A 206 1.56 -14.48 -3.75
N LEU A 207 1.63 -13.17 -3.64
CA LEU A 207 1.12 -12.24 -4.65
C LEU A 207 2.27 -11.61 -5.45
N GLU A 208 3.17 -10.93 -4.76
CA GLU A 208 4.36 -10.30 -5.34
C GLU A 208 5.40 -9.98 -4.27
N MET A 209 6.61 -9.61 -4.68
CA MET A 209 7.63 -9.07 -3.79
C MET A 209 8.00 -7.65 -4.23
N ASN A 210 7.86 -6.71 -3.31
CA ASN A 210 8.32 -5.34 -3.52
C ASN A 210 9.79 -5.24 -3.11
N THR A 211 10.66 -4.99 -4.10
CA THR A 211 12.12 -4.98 -3.94
C THR A 211 12.64 -3.62 -3.48
N ARG A 212 11.92 -2.98 -2.57
CA ARG A 212 12.16 -1.65 -2.02
C ARG A 212 11.51 -1.47 -0.66
N LEU A 213 11.88 -0.39 0.01
CA LEU A 213 11.12 0.09 1.17
C LEU A 213 9.73 0.58 0.72
N GLN A 214 8.70 0.23 1.46
CA GLN A 214 7.31 0.63 1.18
C GLN A 214 6.87 1.86 1.98
N VAL A 215 5.78 2.50 1.55
CA VAL A 215 5.19 3.67 2.23
C VAL A 215 4.83 3.35 3.67
N GLU A 216 4.24 2.18 3.89
CA GLU A 216 3.69 1.69 5.15
C GLU A 216 4.72 1.06 6.12
N HIS A 217 6.03 1.14 5.81
CA HIS A 217 7.08 0.63 6.70
C HIS A 217 7.03 1.19 8.15
N PRO A 218 6.55 2.42 8.40
CA PRO A 218 6.54 2.97 9.76
C PRO A 218 5.73 2.17 10.75
N ILE A 219 4.64 1.50 10.34
CA ILE A 219 3.88 0.67 11.28
C ILE A 219 4.68 -0.55 11.75
N THR A 220 5.50 -1.13 10.88
CA THR A 220 6.47 -2.17 11.25
C THR A 220 7.52 -1.64 12.21
N GLU A 221 8.09 -0.46 11.95
CA GLU A 221 9.04 0.19 12.86
C GLU A 221 8.43 0.41 14.25
N CYS A 222 7.18 0.87 14.31
CA CYS A 222 6.47 1.11 15.55
C CYS A 222 6.29 -0.15 16.41
N ILE A 223 5.94 -1.29 15.81
CA ILE A 223 5.69 -2.53 16.54
C ILE A 223 6.95 -3.34 16.82
N SER A 224 7.98 -3.26 15.98
CA SER A 224 9.24 -4.02 16.14
C SER A 224 10.30 -3.24 16.94
N GLY A 225 10.25 -1.90 16.90
CA GLY A 225 11.28 -1.03 17.47
C GLY A 225 12.54 -0.95 16.61
N THR A 226 12.46 -1.32 15.32
CA THR A 226 13.57 -1.32 14.38
C THR A 226 13.44 -0.12 13.44
N ASP A 227 14.51 0.63 13.22
CA ASP A 227 14.59 1.67 12.18
C ASP A 227 15.07 1.03 10.87
N LEU A 228 14.12 0.77 9.95
CA LEU A 228 14.40 0.07 8.70
C LEU A 228 15.33 0.87 7.78
N VAL A 229 15.24 2.19 7.78
CA VAL A 229 16.10 3.05 6.95
C VAL A 229 17.54 2.99 7.45
N VAL A 230 17.75 3.05 8.74
CA VAL A 230 19.08 2.89 9.35
C VAL A 230 19.65 1.51 9.03
N GLU A 231 18.84 0.45 9.17
CA GLU A 231 19.31 -0.91 8.87
C GLU A 231 19.63 -1.11 7.38
N GLN A 232 18.87 -0.52 6.46
CA GLN A 232 19.22 -0.54 5.02
C GLN A 232 20.60 0.10 4.76
N ILE A 233 20.90 1.22 5.41
CA ILE A 233 22.21 1.89 5.29
C ILE A 233 23.31 1.01 5.89
N ARG A 234 23.06 0.36 7.02
CA ARG A 234 24.02 -0.57 7.66
C ARG A 234 24.33 -1.77 6.78
N VAL A 235 23.30 -2.39 6.20
CA VAL A 235 23.45 -3.50 5.25
C VAL A 235 24.24 -3.08 4.03
N ALA A 236 23.93 -1.92 3.43
CA ALA A 236 24.66 -1.38 2.29
C ALA A 236 26.12 -1.02 2.63
N ALA A 237 26.43 -0.74 3.90
CA ALA A 237 27.81 -0.59 4.40
C ALA A 237 28.52 -1.93 4.66
N GLY A 238 27.90 -3.07 4.34
CA GLY A 238 28.45 -4.41 4.51
C GLY A 238 28.40 -4.96 5.95
N LEU A 239 27.57 -4.36 6.80
CA LEU A 239 27.39 -4.83 8.19
C LEU A 239 26.36 -5.94 8.27
N LYS A 240 26.55 -6.83 9.25
CA LYS A 240 25.56 -7.85 9.60
C LYS A 240 24.36 -7.22 10.30
N LEU A 241 23.21 -7.88 10.20
CA LEU A 241 22.05 -7.54 11.02
C LEU A 241 22.43 -7.60 12.52
N PRO A 242 22.01 -6.62 13.34
CA PRO A 242 22.37 -6.57 14.75
C PRO A 242 21.49 -7.46 15.63
N PHE A 243 20.54 -8.19 15.06
CA PHE A 243 19.57 -9.04 15.73
C PHE A 243 19.29 -10.31 14.90
N THR A 244 18.79 -11.32 15.57
CA THR A 244 18.25 -12.56 14.99
C THR A 244 16.71 -12.52 15.05
N GLN A 245 16.04 -13.52 14.47
CA GLN A 245 14.57 -13.62 14.55
C GLN A 245 14.07 -13.71 16.00
N ASP A 246 14.78 -14.40 16.87
CA ASP A 246 14.41 -14.59 18.29
C ASP A 246 14.50 -13.30 19.13
N ASP A 247 15.23 -12.29 18.66
CA ASP A 247 15.35 -10.99 19.32
C ASP A 247 14.18 -10.07 19.00
N LEU A 248 13.37 -10.40 17.99
CA LEU A 248 12.26 -9.60 17.51
C LEU A 248 10.96 -9.96 18.25
N SER A 249 10.19 -8.96 18.59
CA SER A 249 8.89 -9.14 19.26
C SER A 249 7.91 -8.01 18.89
N ILE A 250 6.62 -8.35 18.82
CA ILE A 250 5.55 -7.36 18.58
C ILE A 250 5.29 -6.58 19.88
N ARG A 251 5.24 -5.24 19.75
CA ARG A 251 4.94 -4.32 20.86
C ARG A 251 3.79 -3.41 20.49
N GLY A 252 2.62 -3.65 21.08
CA GLY A 252 1.44 -2.84 20.85
C GLY A 252 0.81 -3.06 19.47
N HIS A 253 0.24 -2.00 18.93
CA HIS A 253 -0.45 -1.99 17.64
C HIS A 253 -0.28 -0.64 16.97
N ALA A 254 0.00 -0.61 15.68
CA ALA A 254 0.18 0.60 14.89
C ALA A 254 -0.83 0.64 13.73
N ILE A 255 -1.28 1.83 13.39
CA ILE A 255 -2.15 2.09 12.23
C ILE A 255 -1.53 3.26 11.46
N GLU A 256 -1.48 3.14 10.15
CA GLU A 256 -1.13 4.21 9.22
C GLU A 256 -2.34 4.52 8.34
N VAL A 257 -2.55 5.79 8.04
CA VAL A 257 -3.52 6.22 7.03
C VAL A 257 -2.85 7.18 6.07
N ARG A 258 -3.20 7.07 4.79
CA ARG A 258 -2.67 7.92 3.74
C ARG A 258 -3.60 9.10 3.49
N ILE A 259 -3.09 10.30 3.67
CA ILE A 259 -3.84 11.55 3.46
C ILE A 259 -3.59 12.00 2.04
N TYR A 260 -4.66 11.98 1.24
CA TYR A 260 -4.66 12.36 -0.17
C TYR A 260 -5.43 13.65 -0.39
N ALA A 261 -4.93 14.49 -1.32
CA ALA A 261 -5.68 15.59 -1.90
C ALA A 261 -6.66 15.04 -2.95
N GLU A 262 -7.77 14.47 -2.48
CA GLU A 262 -8.80 13.81 -3.28
C GLU A 262 -10.19 14.13 -2.72
N ASP A 263 -11.21 14.09 -3.57
CA ASP A 263 -12.62 14.23 -3.17
C ASP A 263 -13.34 12.87 -3.15
N PRO A 264 -13.48 12.24 -1.95
CA PRO A 264 -14.16 10.95 -1.82
C PRO A 264 -15.62 10.99 -2.24
N SER A 265 -16.31 12.14 -2.08
CA SER A 265 -17.71 12.29 -2.47
C SER A 265 -17.90 12.37 -3.99
N ASN A 266 -16.81 12.61 -4.72
CA ASN A 266 -16.82 12.72 -6.19
C ASN A 266 -15.87 11.68 -6.82
N GLY A 267 -16.02 10.42 -6.41
CA GLY A 267 -15.26 9.29 -6.95
C GLY A 267 -13.75 9.39 -6.74
N PHE A 268 -13.30 10.10 -5.72
CA PHE A 268 -11.88 10.32 -5.38
C PHE A 268 -11.10 11.02 -6.50
N LEU A 269 -11.71 12.01 -7.13
CA LEU A 269 -11.00 12.86 -8.09
C LEU A 269 -9.92 13.67 -7.35
N PRO A 270 -8.73 13.83 -7.96
CA PRO A 270 -7.67 14.67 -7.39
C PRO A 270 -8.13 16.09 -7.16
N ALA A 271 -7.81 16.66 -6.01
CA ALA A 271 -8.05 18.04 -5.65
C ALA A 271 -6.72 18.82 -5.70
N ILE A 272 -6.62 19.79 -6.57
CA ILE A 272 -5.44 20.65 -6.74
C ILE A 272 -5.70 22.04 -6.17
N GLY A 273 -4.66 22.66 -5.61
CA GLY A 273 -4.75 24.01 -5.07
C GLY A 273 -3.78 24.24 -3.91
N PRO A 274 -3.79 25.47 -3.36
CA PRO A 274 -2.90 25.85 -2.27
C PRO A 274 -3.31 25.20 -0.95
N LEU A 275 -2.33 24.78 -0.15
CA LEU A 275 -2.50 24.35 1.23
C LEU A 275 -2.55 25.60 2.12
N ALA A 276 -3.73 26.21 2.23
CA ALA A 276 -3.92 27.47 2.94
C ALA A 276 -3.72 27.36 4.45
N LEU A 277 -3.96 26.17 5.02
CA LEU A 277 -3.69 25.83 6.41
C LEU A 277 -3.28 24.37 6.49
N PHE A 278 -2.19 24.08 7.19
CA PHE A 278 -1.70 22.72 7.43
C PHE A 278 -1.31 22.58 8.91
N ARG A 279 -2.20 22.04 9.72
CA ARG A 279 -2.00 21.83 11.16
C ARG A 279 -2.20 20.35 11.49
N PRO A 280 -1.13 19.56 11.50
CA PRO A 280 -1.21 18.15 11.84
C PRO A 280 -1.44 17.95 13.33
N PRO A 281 -2.04 16.81 13.72
CA PRO A 281 -2.12 16.38 15.11
C PRO A 281 -0.72 16.11 15.66
N SER A 282 -0.57 16.22 16.97
CA SER A 282 0.68 15.91 17.66
C SER A 282 0.41 15.29 19.03
N GLY A 283 1.41 14.60 19.57
CA GLY A 283 1.32 14.02 20.91
C GLY A 283 1.91 12.60 20.98
N PRO A 284 1.87 11.97 22.15
CA PRO A 284 2.44 10.64 22.37
C PRO A 284 1.83 9.58 21.45
N GLY A 285 2.67 8.84 20.74
CA GLY A 285 2.25 7.78 19.81
C GLY A 285 1.59 8.30 18.53
N ILE A 286 1.86 9.54 18.13
CA ILE A 286 1.49 10.12 16.84
C ILE A 286 2.78 10.47 16.10
N ARG A 287 2.91 10.00 14.84
CA ARG A 287 3.97 10.35 13.89
C ARG A 287 3.32 10.85 12.61
N LEU A 288 3.89 11.88 12.01
CA LEU A 288 3.50 12.35 10.69
C LEU A 288 4.74 12.34 9.79
N ASP A 289 4.65 11.65 8.65
CA ASP A 289 5.61 11.76 7.58
C ASP A 289 4.95 12.54 6.44
N THR A 290 5.49 13.69 6.10
CA THR A 290 4.90 14.59 5.09
C THR A 290 5.94 15.18 4.16
N GLY A 291 5.56 15.36 2.89
CA GLY A 291 6.34 16.07 1.89
C GLY A 291 5.88 17.50 1.66
N VAL A 292 4.85 17.96 2.39
CA VAL A 292 4.23 19.28 2.20
C VAL A 292 4.11 20.03 3.51
N ARG A 293 3.92 21.33 3.43
CA ARG A 293 3.69 22.25 4.55
C ARG A 293 2.67 23.31 4.16
N GLU A 294 2.27 24.11 5.14
CA GLU A 294 1.43 25.29 4.91
C GLU A 294 2.06 26.23 3.88
N GLY A 295 1.27 26.65 2.89
CA GLY A 295 1.68 27.51 1.78
C GLY A 295 2.18 26.76 0.55
N ASP A 296 2.41 25.45 0.61
CA ASP A 296 2.69 24.64 -0.57
C ASP A 296 1.41 24.43 -1.40
N GLU A 297 1.54 23.79 -2.55
CA GLU A 297 0.44 23.51 -3.47
C GLU A 297 0.30 22.01 -3.74
N ALA A 298 -0.92 21.48 -3.59
CA ALA A 298 -1.24 20.14 -4.05
C ALA A 298 -1.33 20.15 -5.60
N ARG A 299 -0.54 19.30 -6.26
CA ARG A 299 -0.37 19.28 -7.71
C ARG A 299 -0.67 17.89 -8.28
N ILE A 300 -0.96 17.86 -9.59
CA ILE A 300 -1.28 16.62 -10.32
C ILE A 300 -0.04 15.95 -10.93
N ASP A 301 1.13 16.58 -10.85
CA ASP A 301 2.34 16.11 -11.54
C ASP A 301 2.83 14.74 -11.05
N PHE A 302 2.46 14.38 -9.81
CA PHE A 302 2.86 13.14 -9.15
C PHE A 302 1.65 12.51 -8.44
N ASP A 303 1.92 11.71 -7.41
CA ASP A 303 0.90 11.13 -6.54
C ASP A 303 0.22 12.24 -5.70
N PRO A 304 -1.13 12.21 -5.54
CA PRO A 304 -1.85 13.21 -4.73
C PRO A 304 -1.67 13.03 -3.22
N MET A 305 -0.83 12.11 -2.76
CA MET A 305 -0.54 11.88 -1.35
C MET A 305 0.20 13.08 -0.75
N LEU A 306 -0.39 13.69 0.28
CA LEU A 306 0.18 14.82 1.00
C LEU A 306 1.03 14.38 2.19
N ALA A 307 0.54 13.36 2.90
CA ALA A 307 1.15 12.87 4.12
C ALA A 307 0.67 11.46 4.44
N LYS A 308 1.38 10.80 5.33
CA LYS A 308 0.93 9.61 6.05
C LYS A 308 0.92 9.90 7.54
N LEU A 309 -0.20 9.60 8.17
CA LEU A 309 -0.40 9.76 9.60
C LEU A 309 -0.32 8.38 10.25
N ILE A 310 0.58 8.23 11.21
CA ILE A 310 0.85 6.97 11.89
C ILE A 310 0.53 7.13 13.37
N VAL A 311 -0.14 6.14 13.96
CA VAL A 311 -0.34 6.06 15.40
C VAL A 311 0.17 4.73 15.93
N HIS A 312 0.67 4.74 17.16
CA HIS A 312 1.05 3.54 17.91
C HIS A 312 0.41 3.56 19.28
N ALA A 313 -0.14 2.42 19.71
CA ALA A 313 -0.82 2.29 20.99
C ALA A 313 -0.59 0.89 21.60
N PRO A 314 -0.89 0.66 22.90
CA PRO A 314 -0.68 -0.64 23.54
C PRO A 314 -1.50 -1.79 22.95
N ASN A 315 -2.61 -1.51 22.27
CA ASN A 315 -3.48 -2.49 21.62
C ASN A 315 -4.29 -1.84 20.50
N ARG A 316 -4.94 -2.68 19.66
CA ARG A 316 -5.70 -2.27 18.49
C ARG A 316 -6.80 -1.26 18.80
N ASP A 317 -7.62 -1.50 19.81
CA ASP A 317 -8.72 -0.59 20.18
C ASP A 317 -8.22 0.80 20.57
N ALA A 318 -7.11 0.88 21.28
CA ALA A 318 -6.47 2.13 21.62
C ALA A 318 -5.87 2.83 20.39
N ALA A 319 -5.31 2.06 19.44
CA ALA A 319 -4.79 2.58 18.18
C ALA A 319 -5.92 3.15 17.31
N ILE A 320 -7.04 2.44 17.16
CA ILE A 320 -8.21 2.91 16.41
C ILE A 320 -8.74 4.22 16.99
N ARG A 321 -8.94 4.29 18.32
CA ARG A 321 -9.41 5.53 18.97
C ARG A 321 -8.43 6.68 18.80
N ARG A 322 -7.12 6.40 18.87
CA ARG A 322 -6.06 7.42 18.68
C ARG A 322 -6.04 7.89 17.23
N MET A 323 -6.13 6.99 16.26
CA MET A 323 -6.15 7.35 14.84
C MET A 323 -7.39 8.19 14.50
N LYS A 324 -8.57 7.76 14.96
CA LYS A 324 -9.80 8.54 14.78
C LYS A 324 -9.65 9.96 15.30
N ARG A 325 -9.17 10.10 16.55
CA ARG A 325 -8.95 11.41 17.15
C ARG A 325 -7.90 12.23 16.40
N ALA A 326 -6.82 11.60 15.96
CA ALA A 326 -5.78 12.28 15.19
C ALA A 326 -6.30 12.77 13.83
N CYS A 327 -7.16 12.00 13.15
CA CYS A 327 -7.81 12.46 11.91
C CYS A 327 -8.77 13.62 12.16
N GLU A 328 -9.54 13.59 13.25
CA GLU A 328 -10.45 14.69 13.65
C GLU A 328 -9.69 15.98 14.02
N ASP A 329 -8.51 15.87 14.63
CA ASP A 329 -7.67 17.00 15.01
C ASP A 329 -6.81 17.55 13.86
N PHE A 330 -6.72 16.82 12.74
CA PHE A 330 -5.94 17.26 11.59
C PHE A 330 -6.69 18.35 10.81
N VAL A 331 -6.19 19.57 10.83
CA VAL A 331 -6.77 20.69 10.07
C VAL A 331 -5.96 20.94 8.81
N LEU A 332 -6.58 20.68 7.67
CA LEU A 332 -6.03 20.93 6.34
C LEU A 332 -7.09 21.70 5.54
N LEU A 333 -6.77 22.92 5.10
CA LEU A 333 -7.67 23.78 4.34
C LEU A 333 -7.00 24.24 3.05
N GLY A 334 -7.82 24.50 2.03
CA GLY A 334 -7.42 24.98 0.72
C GLY A 334 -7.69 23.96 -0.39
N VAL A 335 -7.63 22.67 -0.06
CA VAL A 335 -7.98 21.56 -0.94
C VAL A 335 -8.90 20.57 -0.25
N THR A 336 -9.70 19.84 -1.01
CA THR A 336 -10.47 18.71 -0.50
C THR A 336 -9.53 17.53 -0.23
N THR A 337 -9.75 16.84 0.90
CA THR A 337 -8.96 15.67 1.28
C THR A 337 -9.85 14.50 1.68
N ASN A 338 -9.26 13.32 1.76
CA ASN A 338 -9.92 12.11 2.23
C ASN A 338 -10.04 11.99 3.77
N LEU A 339 -9.66 13.00 4.56
CA LEU A 339 -9.67 12.95 6.04
C LEU A 339 -11.04 12.56 6.62
N GLY A 340 -12.14 13.12 6.10
CA GLY A 340 -13.49 12.76 6.55
C GLY A 340 -13.83 11.29 6.30
N PHE A 341 -13.42 10.75 5.15
CA PHE A 341 -13.57 9.34 4.81
C PHE A 341 -12.75 8.43 5.74
N LEU A 342 -11.51 8.82 6.06
CA LEU A 342 -10.66 8.11 7.02
C LEU A 342 -11.27 8.08 8.43
N CYS A 343 -11.87 9.18 8.88
CA CYS A 343 -12.61 9.22 10.15
C CYS A 343 -13.78 8.23 10.17
N ASP A 344 -14.52 8.14 9.06
CA ASP A 344 -15.65 7.21 8.94
C ASP A 344 -15.17 5.75 8.90
N ILE A 345 -14.04 5.43 8.23
CA ILE A 345 -13.43 4.09 8.30
C ILE A 345 -13.05 3.76 9.74
N MET A 346 -12.36 4.66 10.44
CA MET A 346 -11.97 4.44 11.86
C MET A 346 -13.18 4.32 12.81
N GLY A 347 -14.33 4.82 12.42
CA GLY A 347 -15.60 4.65 13.17
C GLY A 347 -16.45 3.47 12.73
N HIS A 348 -16.05 2.75 11.68
CA HIS A 348 -16.89 1.71 11.09
C HIS A 348 -16.87 0.41 11.88
N THR A 349 -18.03 -0.22 12.09
CA THR A 349 -18.15 -1.44 12.90
C THR A 349 -17.38 -2.62 12.31
N ALA A 350 -17.37 -2.79 10.99
CA ALA A 350 -16.61 -3.85 10.32
C ALA A 350 -15.08 -3.65 10.53
N TYR A 351 -14.57 -2.40 10.51
CA TYR A 351 -13.17 -2.13 10.81
C TYR A 351 -12.82 -2.49 12.26
N HIS A 352 -13.67 -2.10 13.22
CA HIS A 352 -13.49 -2.49 14.63
C HIS A 352 -13.48 -4.00 14.83
N ALA A 353 -14.34 -4.72 14.11
CA ALA A 353 -14.42 -6.19 14.16
C ALA A 353 -13.20 -6.89 13.49
N GLY A 354 -12.37 -6.14 12.74
CA GLY A 354 -11.30 -6.73 11.92
C GLY A 354 -11.82 -7.40 10.65
N ASP A 355 -13.06 -7.13 10.27
CA ASP A 355 -13.67 -7.66 9.05
C ASP A 355 -13.28 -6.75 7.85
N THR A 356 -12.02 -6.90 7.44
CA THR A 356 -11.40 -6.11 6.39
C THR A 356 -10.95 -7.03 5.25
N THR A 357 -11.57 -6.87 4.09
CA THR A 357 -11.23 -7.58 2.84
C THR A 357 -10.85 -6.56 1.78
N THR A 358 -10.27 -7.01 0.67
CA THR A 358 -9.82 -6.11 -0.42
C THR A 358 -10.96 -5.34 -1.08
N ASP A 359 -12.20 -5.77 -0.90
CA ASP A 359 -13.44 -5.11 -1.34
C ASP A 359 -14.15 -4.31 -0.21
N PHE A 360 -13.46 -4.06 0.91
CA PHE A 360 -14.02 -3.38 2.09
C PHE A 360 -14.75 -2.07 1.76
N ILE A 361 -14.16 -1.25 0.88
CA ILE A 361 -14.74 0.05 0.52
C ILE A 361 -15.99 -0.13 -0.31
N GLU A 362 -15.96 -1.01 -1.30
CA GLU A 362 -17.10 -1.30 -2.19
C GLU A 362 -18.28 -1.91 -1.42
N VAL A 363 -17.99 -2.78 -0.47
CA VAL A 363 -19.03 -3.43 0.36
C VAL A 363 -19.69 -2.45 1.32
N ASN A 364 -18.91 -1.57 1.95
CA ASN A 364 -19.44 -0.68 2.99
C ASN A 364 -19.97 0.65 2.44
N TRP A 365 -19.55 1.06 1.23
CA TRP A 365 -20.05 2.24 0.53
C TRP A 365 -20.38 1.93 -0.93
N PRO A 366 -21.37 1.04 -1.21
CA PRO A 366 -21.69 0.60 -2.57
C PRO A 366 -22.15 1.73 -3.49
N GLU A 367 -22.79 2.76 -2.94
CA GLU A 367 -23.24 3.95 -3.67
C GLU A 367 -22.18 5.09 -3.68
N GLY A 368 -20.98 4.81 -3.17
CA GLY A 368 -19.95 5.80 -2.90
C GLY A 368 -20.11 6.50 -1.55
N TRP A 369 -18.98 6.99 -1.04
CA TRP A 369 -18.98 7.71 0.23
C TRP A 369 -19.47 9.15 0.01
N THR A 370 -20.26 9.65 0.94
CA THR A 370 -20.70 11.05 0.98
C THR A 370 -20.40 11.65 2.32
N GLN A 371 -19.83 12.85 2.30
CA GLN A 371 -19.57 13.57 3.55
C GLN A 371 -20.89 13.87 4.26
N LYS A 372 -21.02 13.42 5.50
CA LYS A 372 -22.12 13.84 6.36
C LYS A 372 -21.95 15.33 6.58
N THR A 373 -22.94 16.12 6.14
CA THR A 373 -22.97 17.56 6.40
C THR A 373 -23.07 17.76 7.91
N SER A 374 -21.94 18.09 8.55
CA SER A 374 -21.99 18.69 9.86
C SER A 374 -22.63 20.05 9.70
N ASP A 375 -23.39 20.50 10.71
CA ASP A 375 -23.87 21.87 10.74
C ASP A 375 -22.64 22.80 10.82
N ILE A 376 -22.22 23.30 9.65
CA ILE A 376 -21.08 24.25 9.55
C ILE A 376 -21.47 25.67 9.94
N ALA A 377 -22.77 25.92 10.19
CA ALA A 377 -23.26 27.25 10.51
C ALA A 377 -22.54 27.90 11.71
N PRO A 378 -22.24 27.18 12.81
CA PRO A 378 -21.45 27.75 13.91
C PRO A 378 -20.03 28.16 13.51
N PHE A 379 -19.37 27.36 12.66
CA PHE A 379 -18.00 27.67 12.20
C PHE A 379 -17.97 28.82 11.22
N VAL A 380 -18.96 28.89 10.33
CA VAL A 380 -19.13 30.03 9.40
C VAL A 380 -19.45 31.31 10.18
N ALA A 381 -20.28 31.23 11.20
CA ALA A 381 -20.59 32.38 12.07
C ALA A 381 -19.35 32.87 12.83
N ALA A 382 -18.57 31.95 13.41
CA ALA A 382 -17.33 32.30 14.12
C ALA A 382 -16.29 32.92 13.18
N ALA A 383 -16.10 32.34 11.99
CA ALA A 383 -15.20 32.89 10.98
C ALA A 383 -15.67 34.28 10.50
N ALA A 384 -16.96 34.48 10.25
CA ALA A 384 -17.53 35.76 9.84
C ALA A 384 -17.35 36.83 10.92
N GLU A 385 -17.52 36.46 12.19
CA GLU A 385 -17.30 37.36 13.34
C GLU A 385 -15.83 37.77 13.44
N GLN A 386 -14.91 36.81 13.34
CA GLN A 386 -13.46 37.07 13.34
C GLN A 386 -13.03 37.95 12.15
N PHE A 387 -13.58 37.72 10.95
CA PHE A 387 -13.35 38.58 9.80
C PHE A 387 -13.97 39.98 9.98
N GLY A 388 -15.12 40.07 10.61
CA GLY A 388 -15.78 41.32 10.94
C GLY A 388 -15.00 42.14 11.97
N LEU A 389 -14.43 41.49 12.99
CA LEU A 389 -13.57 42.12 13.97
C LEU A 389 -12.26 42.65 13.35
N SER A 390 -11.63 41.87 12.49
CA SER A 390 -10.41 42.28 11.75
C SER A 390 -10.66 43.49 10.87
N ARG A 391 -11.82 43.58 10.19
CA ARG A 391 -12.20 44.76 9.39
C ARG A 391 -12.45 46.01 10.27
N LYS A 392 -13.06 45.84 11.43
CA LYS A 392 -13.28 46.97 12.37
C LYS A 392 -11.95 47.55 12.90
N THR A 393 -11.00 46.67 13.25
CA THR A 393 -9.67 47.09 13.71
C THR A 393 -8.89 47.86 12.62
N ALA A 394 -8.92 47.37 11.38
CA ALA A 394 -8.28 48.04 10.25
C ALA A 394 -8.92 49.40 9.91
N LEU A 395 -10.26 49.52 10.10
CA LEU A 395 -10.98 50.80 9.84
C LEU A 395 -10.68 51.81 10.97
N VAL A 396 -10.43 51.40 12.19
CA VAL A 396 -10.05 52.29 13.31
C VAL A 396 -8.62 52.81 13.09
N GLU A 397 -7.68 51.99 12.72
CA GLU A 397 -6.30 52.41 12.43
C GLU A 397 -6.19 53.37 11.23
N THR A 398 -7.09 53.24 10.21
CA THR A 398 -7.11 54.18 9.08
C THR A 398 -7.80 55.50 9.40
N SER A 399 -8.64 55.59 10.44
CA SER A 399 -9.29 56.85 10.87
C SER A 399 -8.43 57.69 11.82
N GLU A 400 -7.51 57.08 12.58
CA GLU A 400 -6.59 57.81 13.45
C GLU A 400 -5.36 58.37 12.72
N GLY A 401 -5.04 57.86 11.51
CA GLY A 401 -3.95 58.36 10.66
C GLY A 401 -4.22 59.60 9.83
N ARG A 402 -5.41 60.24 9.94
CA ARG A 402 -5.78 61.46 9.17
C ARG A 402 -6.06 62.68 10.05
N GLY A 403 -5.45 62.77 11.21
CA GLY A 403 -5.62 63.91 12.10
C GLY A 403 -4.26 64.41 12.66
N SER A 404 -3.45 65.03 11.77
CA SER A 404 -2.43 66.01 12.13
C SER A 404 -1.83 66.65 10.86
#